data_c028a333e3cb28ef136f4e067051a2f2
#
_entry.id   c028a333e3cb28ef136f4e067051a2f2
#
_cell.length_a   1.000
_cell.length_b   1.000
_cell.length_c   1.000
_cell.angle_alpha   90.00
_cell.angle_beta   90.00
_cell.angle_gamma   90.00
#
_symmetry.space_group_name_H-M   'P 1'
#
loop_
_entity.id
_entity.type
_entity.pdbx_description
1 polymer ?
#
loop_
_entity_poly.entity_id
_entity_poly.type
_entity_poly.pdbx_seq_one_letter_code
_entity_poly.pdbx_strand_id
1 'polypeptide(L)'
;LRNKIVAAIFLFQILFAGVAAAETLTIESCVRTALEKHPDMVAAESKVASKKAAVGQSAADSRPQIKGGASYTRSDSTDSANDSGRYNASISLEQSVYDWGKRGLRIEGARINMSAAEAEYFDTRDKIIAGVRSAYYNLNRAIRQHEVAKARFENYRKRLSWANSYYEVGTKPKIEVTKAESDLANSKLALVKAESAAEQYRAQLASSMGIPMMEIKNISDVLSYEEWNVPIDQAVERAVSNRPDLASQRKRVEYAETVLSLEKKGMSPEISASAGYNAYGSAPFDDNGWNARLSLNFPLYDGGLTRSRVQGAEADLVTAKAQLESTSNNIMLEVRKAWHALAEAREALNASLEAERRARETYELAEGRYEAGVGSSLEISDAVESYASAQTNTILSLYECKAKRLDLEKAMGGLEE
;
A
#
# COMPACT_ATOMS: atom_id res chain seq x y z
N LEU A 1 -15.12 6.50 -55.09
CA LEU A 1 -15.65 7.10 -53.83
C LEU A 1 -15.08 6.47 -52.58
N ARG A 2 -14.76 5.16 -52.56
CA ARG A 2 -14.25 4.41 -51.40
C ARG A 2 -12.84 4.77 -50.96
N ASN A 3 -11.96 5.26 -51.85
CA ASN A 3 -10.59 5.67 -51.53
C ASN A 3 -10.46 7.12 -51.01
N LYS A 4 -11.48 7.96 -51.18
CA LYS A 4 -11.49 9.33 -50.63
C LYS A 4 -11.99 9.39 -49.17
N ILE A 5 -12.76 8.40 -48.73
CA ILE A 5 -13.26 8.31 -47.34
C ILE A 5 -12.16 7.78 -46.40
N VAL A 6 -11.29 6.87 -46.85
CA VAL A 6 -10.18 6.35 -46.04
C VAL A 6 -9.09 7.42 -45.81
N ALA A 7 -8.85 8.30 -46.79
CA ALA A 7 -7.92 9.40 -46.64
C ALA A 7 -8.41 10.52 -45.70
N ALA A 8 -9.74 10.72 -45.61
CA ALA A 8 -10.31 11.71 -44.68
C ALA A 8 -10.31 11.23 -43.22
N ILE A 9 -10.39 9.92 -42.97
CA ILE A 9 -10.29 9.34 -41.63
C ILE A 9 -8.84 9.36 -41.09
N PHE A 10 -7.84 9.21 -41.95
CA PHE A 10 -6.44 9.30 -41.56
C PHE A 10 -5.96 10.74 -41.31
N LEU A 11 -6.59 11.74 -41.95
CA LEU A 11 -6.26 13.17 -41.70
C LEU A 11 -6.90 13.73 -40.43
N PHE A 12 -7.95 13.10 -39.91
CA PHE A 12 -8.62 13.54 -38.67
C PHE A 12 -7.97 12.98 -37.40
N GLN A 13 -7.11 11.95 -37.50
CA GLN A 13 -6.34 11.40 -36.37
C GLN A 13 -5.03 12.13 -36.09
N ILE A 14 -4.58 13.05 -36.93
CA ILE A 14 -3.30 13.79 -36.74
C ILE A 14 -3.52 15.17 -36.06
N LEU A 15 -4.77 15.62 -35.91
CA LEU A 15 -5.06 16.94 -35.34
C LEU A 15 -5.40 16.93 -33.83
N PHE A 16 -5.27 15.79 -33.14
CA PHE A 16 -5.32 15.69 -31.68
C PHE A 16 -3.96 15.32 -31.06
N ALA A 17 -2.86 15.78 -31.68
CA ALA A 17 -1.65 16.01 -30.93
C ALA A 17 -1.87 17.29 -30.11
N GLY A 18 -2.76 17.18 -29.11
CA GLY A 18 -2.91 18.19 -28.08
C GLY A 18 -1.53 18.48 -27.50
N VAL A 19 -1.16 19.74 -27.50
CA VAL A 19 -0.09 20.28 -26.68
C VAL A 19 -0.30 19.69 -25.29
N ALA A 20 0.47 18.66 -24.93
CA ALA A 20 0.60 18.23 -23.57
C ALA A 20 1.27 19.41 -22.85
N ALA A 21 0.47 20.38 -22.42
CA ALA A 21 0.86 21.28 -21.37
C ALA A 21 1.43 20.36 -20.29
N ALA A 22 2.66 20.62 -19.86
CA ALA A 22 3.30 19.85 -18.83
C ALA A 22 2.41 19.96 -17.58
N GLU A 23 1.48 19.01 -17.44
CA GLU A 23 0.50 18.98 -16.39
C GLU A 23 1.28 18.81 -15.08
N THR A 24 1.26 19.84 -14.23
CA THR A 24 1.89 19.78 -12.92
C THR A 24 1.14 18.71 -12.11
N LEU A 25 1.84 17.66 -11.72
CA LEU A 25 1.25 16.58 -10.91
C LEU A 25 0.85 17.14 -9.54
N THR A 26 -0.42 16.99 -9.20
CA THR A 26 -0.94 17.27 -7.85
C THR A 26 -0.88 16.00 -7.00
N ILE A 27 -0.99 16.15 -5.69
CA ILE A 27 -0.96 15.02 -4.76
C ILE A 27 -2.13 14.04 -5.03
N GLU A 28 -3.31 14.58 -5.35
CA GLU A 28 -4.52 13.81 -5.68
C GLU A 28 -4.33 13.02 -6.99
N SER A 29 -3.71 13.65 -8.00
CA SER A 29 -3.42 12.97 -9.28
C SER A 29 -2.40 11.83 -9.10
N CYS A 30 -1.40 12.02 -8.23
CA CYS A 30 -0.42 10.99 -7.88
C CYS A 30 -1.08 9.80 -7.16
N VAL A 31 -1.94 10.08 -6.17
CA VAL A 31 -2.69 9.06 -5.43
C VAL A 31 -3.58 8.26 -6.38
N ARG A 32 -4.38 8.94 -7.21
CA ARG A 32 -5.25 8.26 -8.19
C ARG A 32 -4.47 7.35 -9.13
N THR A 33 -3.36 7.85 -9.68
CA THR A 33 -2.50 7.04 -10.56
C THR A 33 -1.94 5.81 -9.84
N ALA A 34 -1.56 5.95 -8.57
CA ALA A 34 -1.07 4.84 -7.77
C ALA A 34 -2.16 3.80 -7.52
N LEU A 35 -3.37 4.22 -7.16
CA LEU A 35 -4.49 3.30 -6.95
C LEU A 35 -4.86 2.52 -8.21
N GLU A 36 -4.68 3.12 -9.40
CA GLU A 36 -4.95 2.47 -10.68
C GLU A 36 -3.80 1.54 -11.15
N LYS A 37 -2.54 1.88 -10.87
CA LYS A 37 -1.38 1.23 -11.49
C LYS A 37 -0.50 0.45 -10.53
N HIS A 38 -0.61 0.66 -9.21
CA HIS A 38 0.30 0.05 -8.26
C HIS A 38 0.12 -1.48 -8.18
N PRO A 39 1.20 -2.27 -8.32
CA PRO A 39 1.11 -3.74 -8.31
C PRO A 39 0.44 -4.32 -7.06
N ASP A 40 0.63 -3.70 -5.89
CA ASP A 40 0.02 -4.17 -4.64
C ASP A 40 -1.50 -4.01 -4.63
N MET A 41 -2.07 -3.00 -5.34
CA MET A 41 -3.52 -2.88 -5.52
C MET A 41 -4.06 -4.03 -6.36
N VAL A 42 -3.39 -4.34 -7.48
CA VAL A 42 -3.77 -5.47 -8.35
C VAL A 42 -3.69 -6.79 -7.58
N ALA A 43 -2.65 -6.95 -6.75
CA ALA A 43 -2.49 -8.16 -5.91
C ALA A 43 -3.60 -8.26 -4.84
N ALA A 44 -3.97 -7.15 -4.19
CA ALA A 44 -5.02 -7.10 -3.19
C ALA A 44 -6.40 -7.38 -3.80
N GLU A 45 -6.72 -6.80 -4.95
CA GLU A 45 -7.96 -7.06 -5.70
C GLU A 45 -8.04 -8.53 -6.13
N SER A 46 -6.94 -9.08 -6.67
CA SER A 46 -6.86 -10.49 -7.06
C SER A 46 -7.06 -11.43 -5.87
N LYS A 47 -6.60 -11.04 -4.68
CA LYS A 47 -6.82 -11.79 -3.43
C LYS A 47 -8.30 -11.82 -3.05
N VAL A 48 -9.01 -10.69 -3.15
CA VAL A 48 -10.46 -10.64 -2.93
C VAL A 48 -11.18 -11.51 -3.95
N ALA A 49 -10.83 -11.44 -5.24
CA ALA A 49 -11.41 -12.28 -6.30
C ALA A 49 -11.18 -13.78 -6.02
N SER A 50 -9.97 -14.17 -5.55
CA SER A 50 -9.66 -15.54 -5.14
C SER A 50 -10.55 -16.01 -3.99
N LYS A 51 -10.75 -15.18 -2.96
CA LYS A 51 -11.63 -15.52 -1.81
C LYS A 51 -13.10 -15.60 -2.23
N LYS A 52 -13.53 -14.73 -3.15
CA LYS A 52 -14.86 -14.80 -3.75
C LYS A 52 -15.08 -16.12 -4.51
N ALA A 53 -14.08 -16.56 -5.27
CA ALA A 53 -14.10 -17.88 -5.93
C ALA A 53 -14.18 -19.02 -4.91
N ALA A 54 -13.48 -18.92 -3.77
CA ALA A 54 -13.54 -19.91 -2.69
C ALA A 54 -14.97 -20.03 -2.06
N VAL A 55 -15.71 -18.92 -1.98
CA VAL A 55 -17.14 -18.96 -1.61
C VAL A 55 -17.94 -19.77 -2.63
N GLY A 56 -17.68 -19.57 -3.93
CA GLY A 56 -18.30 -20.36 -5.02
C GLY A 56 -17.96 -21.85 -4.92
N GLN A 57 -16.70 -22.19 -4.60
CA GLN A 57 -16.24 -23.58 -4.37
C GLN A 57 -16.99 -24.21 -3.19
N SER A 58 -17.06 -23.54 -2.06
CA SER A 58 -17.80 -24.04 -0.89
C SER A 58 -19.31 -24.20 -1.16
N ALA A 59 -19.88 -23.32 -2.00
CA ALA A 59 -21.28 -23.42 -2.40
C ALA A 59 -21.52 -24.55 -3.42
N ALA A 60 -20.52 -24.94 -4.20
CA ALA A 60 -20.64 -26.02 -5.17
C ALA A 60 -20.91 -27.38 -4.50
N ASP A 61 -20.42 -27.60 -3.27
CA ASP A 61 -20.70 -28.82 -2.47
C ASP A 61 -22.19 -28.96 -2.12
N SER A 62 -22.98 -27.89 -2.28
CA SER A 62 -24.42 -27.90 -2.07
C SER A 62 -25.21 -28.25 -3.33
N ARG A 63 -24.55 -28.41 -4.47
CA ARG A 63 -25.17 -28.69 -5.77
C ARG A 63 -24.93 -30.13 -6.20
N PRO A 64 -25.80 -30.70 -7.05
CA PRO A 64 -25.55 -31.99 -7.66
C PRO A 64 -24.23 -31.99 -8.44
N GLN A 65 -23.39 -33.00 -8.22
CA GLN A 65 -22.15 -33.22 -8.95
C GLN A 65 -22.32 -34.37 -9.92
N ILE A 66 -22.03 -34.15 -11.21
CA ILE A 66 -22.05 -35.19 -12.23
C ILE A 66 -20.60 -35.50 -12.59
N LYS A 67 -20.26 -36.80 -12.49
CA LYS A 67 -18.91 -37.30 -12.83
C LYS A 67 -19.05 -38.34 -13.94
N GLY A 68 -18.17 -38.32 -14.94
CA GLY A 68 -17.99 -39.31 -15.95
C GLY A 68 -16.64 -40.01 -15.82
N GLY A 69 -16.59 -41.28 -15.97
CA GLY A 69 -15.34 -42.03 -15.94
C GLY A 69 -15.36 -43.17 -16.98
N ALA A 70 -14.19 -43.47 -17.55
CA ALA A 70 -13.96 -44.63 -18.39
C ALA A 70 -12.65 -45.26 -18.01
N SER A 71 -12.61 -46.58 -17.92
CA SER A 71 -11.40 -47.33 -17.63
C SER A 71 -11.34 -48.62 -18.42
N TYR A 72 -10.14 -49.05 -18.78
CA TYR A 72 -9.82 -50.35 -19.26
C TYR A 72 -8.83 -50.98 -18.27
N THR A 73 -9.21 -52.16 -17.76
CA THR A 73 -8.37 -52.88 -16.81
C THR A 73 -8.03 -54.25 -17.41
N ARG A 74 -6.76 -54.57 -17.50
CA ARG A 74 -6.28 -55.91 -17.82
C ARG A 74 -5.54 -56.43 -16.60
N SER A 75 -5.99 -57.57 -16.11
CA SER A 75 -5.32 -58.30 -15.02
C SER A 75 -4.89 -59.67 -15.48
N ASP A 76 -3.64 -60.01 -15.28
CA ASP A 76 -3.10 -61.34 -15.45
C ASP A 76 -3.10 -62.01 -14.07
N SER A 77 -3.80 -63.15 -13.96
CA SER A 77 -3.86 -63.92 -12.73
C SER A 77 -3.55 -65.36 -13.06
N THR A 78 -2.56 -65.91 -12.40
CA THR A 78 -2.08 -67.26 -12.59
C THR A 78 -3.11 -68.39 -12.30
N ASP A 79 -4.28 -68.04 -11.72
CA ASP A 79 -5.31 -68.99 -11.27
C ASP A 79 -6.61 -68.93 -12.12
N SER A 80 -6.71 -68.15 -13.16
CA SER A 80 -7.92 -68.08 -13.99
C SER A 80 -7.63 -68.13 -15.49
N ALA A 81 -8.22 -69.12 -16.18
CA ALA A 81 -8.14 -69.30 -17.62
C ALA A 81 -8.77 -68.22 -18.49
N ASN A 82 -9.07 -66.99 -17.92
CA ASN A 82 -9.64 -65.85 -18.60
C ASN A 82 -8.78 -64.61 -18.39
N ASP A 83 -7.71 -64.49 -19.15
CA ASP A 83 -7.01 -63.22 -19.39
C ASP A 83 -7.89 -62.36 -20.30
N SER A 84 -8.92 -61.74 -19.74
CA SER A 84 -9.80 -60.80 -20.46
C SER A 84 -9.69 -59.40 -19.92
N GLY A 85 -9.38 -58.45 -20.80
CA GLY A 85 -9.51 -57.03 -20.48
C GLY A 85 -10.97 -56.69 -20.15
N ARG A 86 -11.16 -55.79 -19.21
CA ARG A 86 -12.49 -55.29 -18.83
C ARG A 86 -12.60 -53.81 -19.12
N TYR A 87 -13.58 -53.45 -19.89
CA TYR A 87 -13.99 -52.07 -20.13
C TYR A 87 -15.02 -51.65 -19.08
N ASN A 88 -14.92 -50.43 -18.58
CA ASN A 88 -15.92 -49.81 -17.71
C ASN A 88 -16.10 -48.36 -18.12
N ALA A 89 -17.33 -47.91 -18.32
CA ALA A 89 -17.71 -46.53 -18.50
C ALA A 89 -18.84 -46.21 -17.53
N SER A 90 -18.77 -45.08 -16.85
CA SER A 90 -19.76 -44.67 -15.84
C SER A 90 -20.12 -43.21 -15.91
N ILE A 91 -21.36 -42.91 -15.63
CA ILE A 91 -21.84 -41.54 -15.29
C ILE A 91 -22.46 -41.66 -13.89
N SER A 92 -22.05 -40.82 -12.97
CA SER A 92 -22.61 -40.77 -11.62
C SER A 92 -23.06 -39.36 -11.28
N LEU A 93 -24.20 -39.26 -10.59
CA LEU A 93 -24.72 -38.07 -9.94
C LEU A 93 -24.56 -38.27 -8.43
N GLU A 94 -23.94 -37.31 -7.77
CA GLU A 94 -23.75 -37.30 -6.32
C GLU A 94 -24.32 -36.00 -5.74
N GLN A 95 -25.10 -36.12 -4.66
CA GLN A 95 -25.69 -34.99 -3.94
C GLN A 95 -25.69 -35.24 -2.44
N SER A 96 -25.09 -34.33 -1.69
CA SER A 96 -25.35 -34.29 -0.24
C SER A 96 -26.72 -33.67 -0.01
N VAL A 97 -27.64 -34.45 0.59
CA VAL A 97 -29.03 -34.06 0.82
C VAL A 97 -29.15 -33.26 2.09
N TYR A 98 -28.59 -33.78 3.20
CA TYR A 98 -28.67 -33.13 4.50
C TYR A 98 -27.43 -33.46 5.36
N ASP A 99 -26.84 -32.42 6.00
CA ASP A 99 -25.60 -32.52 6.77
C ASP A 99 -25.64 -31.74 8.09
N TRP A 100 -26.83 -31.51 8.63
CA TRP A 100 -27.06 -30.76 9.88
C TRP A 100 -26.44 -29.36 9.86
N GLY A 101 -26.30 -28.75 8.67
CA GLY A 101 -25.81 -27.38 8.48
C GLY A 101 -24.28 -27.25 8.43
N LYS A 102 -23.53 -28.35 8.27
CA LYS A 102 -22.06 -28.29 8.09
C LYS A 102 -21.67 -27.47 6.85
N ARG A 103 -22.39 -27.68 5.71
CA ARG A 103 -22.16 -26.91 4.47
C ARG A 103 -22.46 -25.42 4.67
N GLY A 104 -23.54 -25.10 5.38
CA GLY A 104 -23.86 -23.71 5.70
C GLY A 104 -22.73 -23.03 6.44
N LEU A 105 -22.15 -23.66 7.44
CA LEU A 105 -20.99 -23.13 8.19
C LEU A 105 -19.71 -23.03 7.32
N ARG A 106 -19.47 -23.98 6.39
CA ARG A 106 -18.34 -23.86 5.45
C ARG A 106 -18.51 -22.67 4.50
N ILE A 107 -19.69 -22.48 3.95
CA ILE A 107 -20.02 -21.33 3.09
C ILE A 107 -19.87 -20.02 3.86
N GLU A 108 -20.38 -19.98 5.10
CA GLU A 108 -20.29 -18.81 5.96
C GLU A 108 -18.82 -18.49 6.31
N GLY A 109 -18.03 -19.48 6.69
CA GLY A 109 -16.58 -19.31 6.91
C GLY A 109 -15.85 -18.77 5.66
N ALA A 110 -16.22 -19.26 4.47
CA ALA A 110 -15.66 -18.74 3.22
C ALA A 110 -16.07 -17.27 2.98
N ARG A 111 -17.31 -16.87 3.28
CA ARG A 111 -17.78 -15.48 3.19
C ARG A 111 -17.07 -14.56 4.18
N ILE A 112 -16.90 -15.00 5.42
CA ILE A 112 -16.17 -14.25 6.43
C ILE A 112 -14.72 -14.04 6.00
N ASN A 113 -14.06 -15.07 5.43
CA ASN A 113 -12.71 -14.94 4.89
C ASN A 113 -12.65 -13.99 3.68
N MET A 114 -13.69 -13.93 2.85
CA MET A 114 -13.80 -12.94 1.78
C MET A 114 -13.89 -11.53 2.36
N SER A 115 -14.76 -11.31 3.36
CA SER A 115 -14.89 -10.00 4.01
C SER A 115 -13.62 -9.58 4.75
N ALA A 116 -12.85 -10.52 5.32
CA ALA A 116 -11.52 -10.23 5.87
C ALA A 116 -10.55 -9.76 4.79
N ALA A 117 -10.57 -10.39 3.60
CA ALA A 117 -9.73 -9.98 2.48
C ALA A 117 -10.17 -8.62 1.88
N GLU A 118 -11.45 -8.28 1.90
CA GLU A 118 -11.96 -6.95 1.55
C GLU A 118 -11.43 -5.87 2.51
N ALA A 119 -11.42 -6.15 3.82
CA ALA A 119 -10.82 -5.25 4.78
C ALA A 119 -9.29 -5.09 4.56
N GLU A 120 -8.58 -6.17 4.24
CA GLU A 120 -7.15 -6.13 3.90
C GLU A 120 -6.88 -5.35 2.60
N TYR A 121 -7.81 -5.35 1.64
CA TYR A 121 -7.73 -4.50 0.45
C TYR A 121 -7.77 -3.02 0.82
N PHE A 122 -8.67 -2.59 1.69
CA PHE A 122 -8.74 -1.20 2.16
C PHE A 122 -7.49 -0.80 2.98
N ASP A 123 -6.94 -1.70 3.78
CA ASP A 123 -5.67 -1.48 4.49
C ASP A 123 -4.50 -1.27 3.52
N THR A 124 -4.46 -2.06 2.43
CA THR A 124 -3.45 -1.90 1.37
C THR A 124 -3.63 -0.57 0.65
N ARG A 125 -4.87 -0.18 0.33
CA ARG A 125 -5.20 1.13 -0.26
C ARG A 125 -4.69 2.27 0.61
N ASP A 126 -5.01 2.27 1.89
CA ASP A 126 -4.60 3.32 2.83
C ASP A 126 -3.07 3.40 2.96
N LYS A 127 -2.37 2.27 2.94
CA LYS A 127 -0.90 2.21 2.93
C LYS A 127 -0.31 2.83 1.66
N ILE A 128 -0.89 2.58 0.50
CA ILE A 128 -0.44 3.16 -0.78
C ILE A 128 -0.69 4.66 -0.79
N ILE A 129 -1.87 5.12 -0.38
CA ILE A 129 -2.19 6.56 -0.27
C ILE A 129 -1.16 7.24 0.64
N ALA A 130 -0.92 6.71 1.83
CA ALA A 130 0.06 7.26 2.77
C ALA A 130 1.49 7.26 2.18
N GLY A 131 1.89 6.17 1.51
CA GLY A 131 3.19 6.04 0.85
C GLY A 131 3.42 7.10 -0.22
N VAL A 132 2.43 7.30 -1.10
CA VAL A 132 2.48 8.31 -2.17
C VAL A 132 2.51 9.73 -1.60
N ARG A 133 1.64 10.05 -0.65
CA ARG A 133 1.62 11.38 0.00
C ARG A 133 2.94 11.67 0.71
N SER A 134 3.52 10.70 1.41
CA SER A 134 4.81 10.84 2.06
C SER A 134 5.95 11.07 1.04
N ALA A 135 5.98 10.29 -0.05
CA ALA A 135 6.97 10.45 -1.12
C ALA A 135 6.82 11.82 -1.81
N TYR A 136 5.59 12.29 -2.03
CA TYR A 136 5.29 13.61 -2.58
C TYR A 136 5.81 14.74 -1.69
N TYR A 137 5.57 14.68 -0.37
CA TYR A 137 6.10 15.66 0.58
C TYR A 137 7.64 15.65 0.62
N ASN A 138 8.26 14.48 0.58
CA ASN A 138 9.72 14.36 0.55
C ASN A 138 10.32 14.98 -0.73
N LEU A 139 9.69 14.80 -1.89
CA LEU A 139 10.14 15.42 -3.14
C LEU A 139 9.99 16.95 -3.08
N ASN A 140 8.84 17.47 -2.61
CA ASN A 140 8.63 18.91 -2.42
C ASN A 140 9.69 19.51 -1.48
N ARG A 141 9.96 18.85 -0.35
CA ARG A 141 11.03 19.23 0.57
C ARG A 141 12.39 19.33 -0.15
N ALA A 142 12.75 18.31 -0.93
CA ALA A 142 14.03 18.28 -1.62
C ALA A 142 14.14 19.36 -2.69
N ILE A 143 13.06 19.66 -3.42
CA ILE A 143 13.00 20.77 -4.38
C ILE A 143 13.23 22.11 -3.67
N ARG A 144 12.58 22.34 -2.53
CA ARG A 144 12.78 23.57 -1.75
C ARG A 144 14.17 23.69 -1.17
N GLN A 145 14.75 22.60 -0.70
CA GLN A 145 16.15 22.59 -0.25
C GLN A 145 17.14 22.86 -1.40
N HIS A 146 16.85 22.36 -2.60
CA HIS A 146 17.64 22.68 -3.79
C HIS A 146 17.54 24.18 -4.13
N GLU A 147 16.37 24.80 -4.04
CA GLU A 147 16.19 26.25 -4.23
C GLU A 147 17.03 27.08 -3.23
N VAL A 148 17.02 26.70 -1.93
CA VAL A 148 17.85 27.35 -0.91
C VAL A 148 19.34 27.18 -1.21
N ALA A 149 19.79 25.96 -1.59
CA ALA A 149 21.16 25.71 -1.96
C ALA A 149 21.61 26.51 -3.19
N LYS A 150 20.72 26.68 -4.18
CA LYS A 150 20.94 27.50 -5.36
C LYS A 150 21.09 28.98 -5.00
N ALA A 151 20.18 29.52 -4.19
CA ALA A 151 20.24 30.90 -3.74
C ALA A 151 21.52 31.17 -2.94
N ARG A 152 21.92 30.24 -2.06
CA ARG A 152 23.18 30.29 -1.31
C ARG A 152 24.39 30.31 -2.23
N PHE A 153 24.42 29.46 -3.27
CA PHE A 153 25.51 29.44 -4.27
C PHE A 153 25.60 30.79 -5.00
N GLU A 154 24.49 31.38 -5.44
CA GLU A 154 24.48 32.69 -6.09
C GLU A 154 24.95 33.81 -5.16
N ASN A 155 24.60 33.78 -3.88
CA ASN A 155 25.08 34.73 -2.89
C ASN A 155 26.60 34.65 -2.72
N TYR A 156 27.20 33.44 -2.61
CA TYR A 156 28.64 33.29 -2.54
C TYR A 156 29.36 33.69 -3.84
N ARG A 157 28.74 33.48 -5.01
CA ARG A 157 29.26 33.96 -6.28
C ARG A 157 29.33 35.48 -6.33
N LYS A 158 28.30 36.18 -5.89
CA LYS A 158 28.24 37.64 -5.77
C LYS A 158 29.31 38.15 -4.80
N ARG A 159 29.49 37.50 -3.64
CA ARG A 159 30.53 37.85 -2.68
C ARG A 159 31.96 37.68 -3.20
N LEU A 160 32.24 36.63 -3.97
CA LEU A 160 33.53 36.47 -4.61
C LEU A 160 33.84 37.63 -5.57
N SER A 161 32.84 38.06 -6.32
CA SER A 161 32.97 39.26 -7.19
C SER A 161 33.33 40.52 -6.37
N TRP A 162 32.64 40.76 -5.26
CA TRP A 162 32.99 41.87 -4.37
C TRP A 162 34.39 41.76 -3.76
N ALA A 163 34.77 40.59 -3.28
CA ALA A 163 36.11 40.35 -2.70
C ALA A 163 37.23 40.64 -3.71
N ASN A 164 37.03 40.21 -4.97
CA ASN A 164 37.97 40.52 -6.06
C ASN A 164 38.07 42.04 -6.32
N SER A 165 36.94 42.74 -6.43
CA SER A 165 36.92 44.18 -6.65
C SER A 165 37.63 44.94 -5.50
N TYR A 166 37.41 44.59 -4.24
CA TYR A 166 38.05 45.24 -3.11
C TYR A 166 39.56 44.91 -3.04
N TYR A 167 39.97 43.73 -3.50
CA TYR A 167 41.38 43.38 -3.61
C TYR A 167 42.10 44.18 -4.72
N GLU A 168 41.48 44.31 -5.89
CA GLU A 168 42.02 45.07 -7.03
C GLU A 168 42.24 46.55 -6.71
N VAL A 169 41.34 47.15 -5.92
CA VAL A 169 41.49 48.57 -5.48
C VAL A 169 42.35 48.72 -4.18
N GLY A 170 42.88 47.58 -3.70
CA GLY A 170 43.80 47.59 -2.56
C GLY A 170 43.17 47.82 -1.18
N THR A 171 41.84 47.75 -1.06
CA THR A 171 41.13 47.98 0.21
C THR A 171 41.02 46.74 1.09
N LYS A 172 41.16 45.53 0.54
CA LYS A 172 41.11 44.25 1.27
C LYS A 172 42.28 43.36 0.88
N PRO A 173 42.80 42.54 1.81
CA PRO A 173 43.92 41.63 1.57
C PRO A 173 43.48 40.40 0.78
N LYS A 174 44.43 39.70 0.11
CA LYS A 174 44.18 38.50 -0.73
C LYS A 174 43.50 37.36 0.02
N ILE A 175 43.65 37.26 1.33
CA ILE A 175 42.99 36.22 2.17
C ILE A 175 41.48 36.28 2.07
N GLU A 176 40.86 37.47 1.85
CA GLU A 176 39.43 37.64 1.66
C GLU A 176 38.96 36.97 0.34
N VAL A 177 39.75 37.09 -0.71
CA VAL A 177 39.48 36.42 -2.01
C VAL A 177 39.55 34.90 -1.86
N THR A 178 40.65 34.40 -1.26
CA THR A 178 40.83 32.94 -1.07
C THR A 178 39.72 32.34 -0.21
N LYS A 179 39.27 33.08 0.85
CA LYS A 179 38.13 32.64 1.65
C LYS A 179 36.81 32.61 0.83
N ALA A 180 36.53 33.63 0.04
CA ALA A 180 35.34 33.68 -0.80
C ALA A 180 35.34 32.56 -1.88
N GLU A 181 36.51 32.22 -2.44
CA GLU A 181 36.66 31.07 -3.35
C GLU A 181 36.36 29.73 -2.66
N SER A 182 36.84 29.54 -1.42
CA SER A 182 36.55 28.35 -0.62
C SER A 182 35.06 28.23 -0.30
N ASP A 183 34.43 29.33 0.15
CA ASP A 183 33.00 29.41 0.46
C ASP A 183 32.13 29.09 -0.78
N LEU A 184 32.53 29.62 -1.96
CA LEU A 184 31.87 29.32 -3.24
C LEU A 184 31.99 27.83 -3.62
N ALA A 185 33.17 27.24 -3.46
CA ALA A 185 33.39 25.83 -3.74
C ALA A 185 32.54 24.92 -2.85
N ASN A 186 32.45 25.25 -1.54
CA ASN A 186 31.60 24.53 -0.58
C ASN A 186 30.11 24.67 -0.91
N SER A 187 29.65 25.85 -1.31
CA SER A 187 28.26 26.09 -1.72
C SER A 187 27.89 25.34 -3.00
N LYS A 188 28.84 25.22 -3.94
CA LYS A 188 28.65 24.40 -5.15
C LYS A 188 28.50 22.92 -4.82
N LEU A 189 29.30 22.41 -3.89
CA LEU A 189 29.15 21.02 -3.42
C LEU A 189 27.78 20.78 -2.80
N ALA A 190 27.29 21.72 -1.97
CA ALA A 190 25.96 21.66 -1.37
C ALA A 190 24.85 21.67 -2.42
N LEU A 191 24.97 22.51 -3.47
CA LEU A 191 24.01 22.56 -4.59
C LEU A 191 23.94 21.22 -5.33
N VAL A 192 25.08 20.63 -5.71
CA VAL A 192 25.11 19.32 -6.40
C VAL A 192 24.48 18.21 -5.54
N LYS A 193 24.72 18.22 -4.22
CA LYS A 193 24.09 17.26 -3.30
C LYS A 193 22.58 17.45 -3.25
N ALA A 194 22.09 18.67 -3.19
CA ALA A 194 20.66 18.97 -3.13
C ALA A 194 19.95 18.59 -4.46
N GLU A 195 20.58 18.82 -5.61
CA GLU A 195 20.10 18.40 -6.92
C GLU A 195 19.97 16.87 -7.00
N SER A 196 21.02 16.15 -6.61
CA SER A 196 21.02 14.69 -6.57
C SER A 196 19.93 14.15 -5.63
N ALA A 197 19.71 14.79 -4.48
CA ALA A 197 18.65 14.39 -3.55
C ALA A 197 17.25 14.58 -4.16
N ALA A 198 17.00 15.67 -4.88
CA ALA A 198 15.73 15.91 -5.56
C ALA A 198 15.44 14.82 -6.62
N GLU A 199 16.46 14.40 -7.40
CA GLU A 199 16.31 13.30 -8.36
C GLU A 199 16.03 11.95 -7.69
N GLN A 200 16.67 11.67 -6.54
CA GLN A 200 16.40 10.44 -5.77
C GLN A 200 14.95 10.41 -5.25
N TYR A 201 14.44 11.52 -4.70
CA TYR A 201 13.07 11.59 -4.24
C TYR A 201 12.05 11.58 -5.39
N ARG A 202 12.43 12.06 -6.58
CA ARG A 202 11.62 11.90 -7.79
C ARG A 202 11.47 10.44 -8.18
N ALA A 203 12.56 9.68 -8.14
CA ALA A 203 12.54 8.24 -8.38
C ALA A 203 11.71 7.50 -7.31
N GLN A 204 11.80 7.92 -6.05
CA GLN A 204 11.02 7.33 -4.97
C GLN A 204 9.51 7.59 -5.14
N LEU A 205 9.10 8.79 -5.54
CA LEU A 205 7.70 9.09 -5.86
C LEU A 205 7.19 8.23 -7.01
N ALA A 206 7.97 8.10 -8.10
CA ALA A 206 7.60 7.22 -9.22
C ALA A 206 7.40 5.77 -8.76
N SER A 207 8.32 5.26 -7.95
CA SER A 207 8.21 3.91 -7.37
C SER A 207 6.97 3.74 -6.49
N SER A 208 6.65 4.72 -5.64
CA SER A 208 5.45 4.67 -4.79
C SER A 208 4.14 4.79 -5.58
N MET A 209 4.18 5.34 -6.79
CA MET A 209 3.05 5.38 -7.72
C MET A 209 2.97 4.14 -8.62
N GLY A 210 3.97 3.26 -8.63
CA GLY A 210 4.04 2.10 -9.52
C GLY A 210 4.25 2.47 -10.99
N ILE A 211 4.88 3.61 -11.30
CA ILE A 211 5.13 4.13 -12.65
C ILE A 211 6.63 4.33 -12.94
N PRO A 212 7.05 4.37 -14.21
CA PRO A 212 8.42 4.72 -14.59
C PRO A 212 8.80 6.15 -14.15
N MET A 213 10.03 6.33 -13.68
CA MET A 213 10.55 7.63 -13.21
C MET A 213 10.41 8.77 -14.24
N MET A 214 10.52 8.47 -15.53
CA MET A 214 10.47 9.47 -16.62
C MET A 214 9.10 10.17 -16.76
N GLU A 215 8.05 9.68 -16.15
CA GLU A 215 6.71 10.29 -16.19
C GLU A 215 6.57 11.49 -15.22
N ILE A 216 7.49 11.67 -14.25
CA ILE A 216 7.43 12.77 -13.28
C ILE A 216 8.29 13.94 -13.75
N LYS A 217 7.66 14.97 -14.30
CA LYS A 217 8.35 16.20 -14.74
C LYS A 217 8.27 17.31 -13.71
N ASN A 218 7.08 17.78 -13.39
CA ASN A 218 6.84 18.85 -12.45
C ASN A 218 5.76 18.44 -11.44
N ILE A 219 5.94 18.85 -10.19
CA ILE A 219 4.95 18.67 -9.13
C ILE A 219 4.47 20.03 -8.63
N SER A 220 3.23 20.11 -8.19
CA SER A 220 2.71 21.34 -7.56
C SER A 220 3.26 21.47 -6.14
N ASP A 221 3.55 22.70 -5.76
CA ASP A 221 4.02 22.99 -4.42
C ASP A 221 2.85 23.03 -3.42
N VAL A 222 3.06 22.41 -2.24
CA VAL A 222 2.08 22.35 -1.14
C VAL A 222 2.67 23.06 0.07
N LEU A 223 2.87 24.39 -0.07
CA LEU A 223 3.52 25.21 0.98
C LEU A 223 2.61 25.56 2.16
N SER A 224 1.30 25.58 1.99
CA SER A 224 0.39 25.97 3.07
C SER A 224 0.28 24.87 4.13
N TYR A 225 0.50 25.23 5.38
CA TYR A 225 0.12 24.43 6.54
C TYR A 225 -1.20 24.98 7.09
N GLU A 226 -2.22 24.15 7.06
CA GLU A 226 -3.50 24.44 7.72
C GLU A 226 -3.48 23.86 9.13
N GLU A 227 -3.85 24.66 10.09
CA GLU A 227 -3.97 24.20 11.46
C GLU A 227 -5.10 23.17 11.57
N TRP A 228 -4.73 21.95 12.00
CA TRP A 228 -5.65 20.85 12.15
C TRP A 228 -5.57 20.31 13.58
N ASN A 229 -6.67 20.39 14.29
CA ASN A 229 -6.73 20.02 15.70
C ASN A 229 -7.84 19.01 15.96
N VAL A 230 -7.45 17.79 16.32
CA VAL A 230 -8.36 16.71 16.71
C VAL A 230 -8.04 16.30 18.15
N PRO A 231 -9.01 16.28 19.06
CA PRO A 231 -8.82 15.78 20.43
C PRO A 231 -8.35 14.31 20.40
N ILE A 232 -7.43 13.96 21.29
CA ILE A 232 -6.81 12.61 21.32
C ILE A 232 -7.87 11.49 21.49
N ASP A 233 -8.88 11.71 22.31
CA ASP A 233 -9.93 10.71 22.54
C ASP A 233 -10.76 10.48 21.28
N GLN A 234 -11.07 11.54 20.55
CA GLN A 234 -11.77 11.45 19.25
C GLN A 234 -10.91 10.76 18.19
N ALA A 235 -9.59 10.99 18.19
CA ALA A 235 -8.67 10.31 17.28
C ALA A 235 -8.63 8.79 17.56
N VAL A 236 -8.60 8.38 18.83
CA VAL A 236 -8.65 6.97 19.24
C VAL A 236 -9.98 6.33 18.85
N GLU A 237 -11.10 7.00 19.09
CA GLU A 237 -12.45 6.50 18.74
C GLU A 237 -12.56 6.27 17.22
N ARG A 238 -12.10 7.24 16.41
CA ARG A 238 -12.07 7.09 14.94
C ARG A 238 -11.21 5.90 14.51
N ALA A 239 -10.04 5.72 15.09
CA ALA A 239 -9.16 4.60 14.77
C ALA A 239 -9.83 3.25 15.05
N VAL A 240 -10.46 3.09 16.20
CA VAL A 240 -11.16 1.83 16.56
C VAL A 240 -12.35 1.54 15.65
N SER A 241 -12.99 2.60 15.11
CA SER A 241 -14.15 2.47 14.21
C SER A 241 -13.76 2.24 12.76
N ASN A 242 -12.74 2.92 12.26
CA ASN A 242 -12.49 3.05 10.83
C ASN A 242 -11.31 2.21 10.31
N ARG A 243 -10.44 1.71 11.18
CA ARG A 243 -9.23 0.98 10.72
C ARG A 243 -9.55 -0.35 10.07
N PRO A 244 -9.13 -0.54 8.79
CA PRO A 244 -9.40 -1.77 8.06
C PRO A 244 -8.66 -2.99 8.62
N ASP A 245 -7.45 -2.82 9.16
CA ASP A 245 -6.67 -3.90 9.77
C ASP A 245 -7.38 -4.46 11.03
N LEU A 246 -8.00 -3.59 11.84
CA LEU A 246 -8.82 -4.02 12.97
C LEU A 246 -10.11 -4.72 12.52
N ALA A 247 -10.73 -4.22 11.44
CA ALA A 247 -11.91 -4.84 10.83
C ALA A 247 -11.57 -6.26 10.31
N SER A 248 -10.44 -6.43 9.63
CA SER A 248 -9.96 -7.75 9.20
C SER A 248 -9.75 -8.68 10.41
N GLN A 249 -9.13 -8.19 11.48
CA GLN A 249 -8.88 -9.02 12.67
C GLN A 249 -10.17 -9.44 13.39
N ARG A 250 -11.21 -8.56 13.43
CA ARG A 250 -12.54 -8.93 13.91
C ARG A 250 -13.15 -10.06 13.08
N LYS A 251 -13.00 -10.01 11.75
CA LYS A 251 -13.46 -11.08 10.84
C LYS A 251 -12.71 -12.39 11.07
N ARG A 252 -11.44 -12.36 11.44
CA ARG A 252 -10.69 -13.58 11.81
C ARG A 252 -11.21 -14.23 13.09
N VAL A 253 -11.64 -13.45 14.07
CA VAL A 253 -12.31 -14.00 15.27
C VAL A 253 -13.64 -14.65 14.90
N GLU A 254 -14.48 -13.98 14.10
CA GLU A 254 -15.76 -14.51 13.61
C GLU A 254 -15.58 -15.81 12.81
N TYR A 255 -14.50 -15.88 11.99
CA TYR A 255 -14.13 -17.10 11.28
C TYR A 255 -13.77 -18.24 12.23
N ALA A 256 -12.96 -17.97 13.28
CA ALA A 256 -12.59 -18.99 14.27
C ALA A 256 -13.81 -19.49 15.04
N GLU A 257 -14.79 -18.64 15.36
CA GLU A 257 -16.06 -19.03 15.98
C GLU A 257 -16.90 -19.93 15.05
N THR A 258 -16.90 -19.63 13.75
CA THR A 258 -17.58 -20.44 12.73
C THR A 258 -16.91 -21.81 12.57
N VAL A 259 -15.56 -21.87 12.58
CA VAL A 259 -14.79 -23.12 12.54
C VAL A 259 -15.09 -23.97 13.77
N LEU A 260 -15.09 -23.37 14.97
CA LEU A 260 -15.44 -24.08 16.21
C LEU A 260 -16.86 -24.67 16.12
N SER A 261 -17.80 -23.89 15.59
CA SER A 261 -19.18 -24.35 15.38
C SER A 261 -19.29 -25.50 14.38
N LEU A 262 -18.44 -25.50 13.36
CA LEU A 262 -18.34 -26.58 12.38
C LEU A 262 -17.76 -27.86 13.02
N GLU A 263 -16.64 -27.75 13.77
CA GLU A 263 -16.00 -28.89 14.41
C GLU A 263 -16.89 -29.55 15.49
N LYS A 264 -17.68 -28.76 16.21
CA LYS A 264 -18.70 -29.30 17.14
C LYS A 264 -19.74 -30.18 16.46
N LYS A 265 -19.93 -30.03 15.14
CA LYS A 265 -20.83 -30.88 14.33
C LYS A 265 -20.14 -32.12 13.74
N GLY A 266 -18.87 -32.42 14.10
CA GLY A 266 -18.11 -33.53 13.56
C GLY A 266 -18.84 -34.89 13.63
N MET A 267 -19.53 -35.17 14.74
CA MET A 267 -20.32 -36.40 14.97
C MET A 267 -21.75 -36.35 14.40
N SER A 268 -22.16 -35.24 13.74
CA SER A 268 -23.53 -35.17 13.18
C SER A 268 -23.64 -36.10 11.96
N PRO A 269 -24.79 -36.76 11.76
CA PRO A 269 -25.03 -37.64 10.63
C PRO A 269 -24.94 -36.89 9.30
N GLU A 270 -24.81 -37.61 8.20
CA GLU A 270 -24.86 -37.06 6.83
C GLU A 270 -25.73 -37.93 5.95
N ILE A 271 -26.67 -37.33 5.23
CA ILE A 271 -27.51 -37.98 4.23
C ILE A 271 -27.03 -37.57 2.85
N SER A 272 -26.67 -38.56 2.03
CA SER A 272 -26.28 -38.35 0.63
C SER A 272 -27.11 -39.24 -0.29
N ALA A 273 -27.40 -38.72 -1.49
CA ALA A 273 -28.03 -39.45 -2.57
C ALA A 273 -27.02 -39.59 -3.72
N SER A 274 -26.99 -40.76 -4.33
CA SER A 274 -26.24 -40.98 -5.56
C SER A 274 -27.09 -41.79 -6.57
N ALA A 275 -26.90 -41.50 -7.85
CA ALA A 275 -27.44 -42.26 -8.94
C ALA A 275 -26.35 -42.46 -9.98
N GLY A 276 -26.30 -43.63 -10.60
CA GLY A 276 -25.27 -43.96 -11.57
C GLY A 276 -25.81 -44.84 -12.69
N TYR A 277 -25.21 -44.68 -13.87
CA TYR A 277 -25.31 -45.58 -14.97
C TYR A 277 -23.92 -46.09 -15.34
N ASN A 278 -23.76 -47.41 -15.41
CA ASN A 278 -22.51 -48.07 -15.71
C ASN A 278 -22.67 -48.97 -16.89
N ALA A 279 -21.71 -48.96 -17.81
CA ALA A 279 -21.59 -49.91 -18.90
C ALA A 279 -20.24 -50.61 -18.74
N TYR A 280 -20.26 -51.94 -18.73
CA TYR A 280 -19.08 -52.76 -18.46
C TYR A 280 -19.09 -54.05 -19.28
N GLY A 281 -17.93 -54.68 -19.45
CA GLY A 281 -17.82 -55.94 -20.17
C GLY A 281 -16.40 -56.28 -20.62
N SER A 282 -16.24 -57.45 -21.25
CA SER A 282 -15.03 -57.85 -21.94
C SER A 282 -14.85 -57.20 -23.31
N ALA A 283 -15.95 -56.75 -23.91
CA ALA A 283 -16.01 -55.82 -25.04
C ALA A 283 -16.66 -54.51 -24.62
N PRO A 284 -16.44 -53.38 -25.35
CA PRO A 284 -17.08 -52.09 -25.01
C PRO A 284 -18.62 -52.16 -24.99
N PHE A 285 -19.20 -51.87 -23.79
CA PHE A 285 -20.67 -51.75 -23.58
C PHE A 285 -21.48 -53.05 -23.69
N ASP A 286 -20.86 -54.22 -23.42
CA ASP A 286 -21.56 -55.53 -23.46
C ASP A 286 -22.72 -55.60 -22.47
N ASP A 287 -22.51 -55.09 -21.25
CA ASP A 287 -23.50 -55.05 -20.19
C ASP A 287 -23.68 -53.59 -19.69
N ASN A 288 -24.84 -53.29 -19.15
CA ASN A 288 -25.12 -52.02 -18.58
C ASN A 288 -26.13 -52.12 -17.42
N GLY A 289 -26.12 -51.13 -16.56
CA GLY A 289 -27.04 -51.07 -15.43
C GLY A 289 -27.11 -49.69 -14.81
N TRP A 290 -28.19 -49.41 -14.12
CA TRP A 290 -28.31 -48.23 -13.31
C TRP A 290 -28.43 -48.61 -11.84
N ASN A 291 -28.03 -47.68 -10.98
CA ASN A 291 -28.20 -47.79 -9.53
C ASN A 291 -28.59 -46.41 -8.95
N ALA A 292 -29.42 -46.46 -7.93
CA ALA A 292 -29.72 -45.28 -7.08
C ALA A 292 -29.57 -45.69 -5.64
N ARG A 293 -28.94 -44.79 -4.86
CA ARG A 293 -28.63 -45.06 -3.46
C ARG A 293 -28.94 -43.81 -2.63
N LEU A 294 -29.63 -44.00 -1.49
CA LEU A 294 -29.70 -43.04 -0.41
C LEU A 294 -28.90 -43.61 0.77
N SER A 295 -27.92 -42.85 1.24
CA SER A 295 -27.01 -43.28 2.30
C SER A 295 -27.12 -42.35 3.48
N LEU A 296 -27.25 -42.91 4.69
CA LEU A 296 -27.12 -42.21 5.96
C LEU A 296 -25.78 -42.66 6.57
N ASN A 297 -24.84 -41.75 6.70
CA ASN A 297 -23.59 -41.97 7.41
C ASN A 297 -23.65 -41.33 8.79
N PHE A 298 -23.52 -42.13 9.84
CA PHE A 298 -23.59 -41.69 11.24
C PHE A 298 -22.37 -42.22 12.01
N PRO A 299 -21.37 -41.33 12.31
CA PRO A 299 -20.22 -41.79 13.11
C PRO A 299 -20.65 -42.03 14.54
N LEU A 300 -20.58 -43.31 14.98
CA LEU A 300 -20.95 -43.68 16.38
C LEU A 300 -19.77 -43.46 17.33
N TYR A 301 -18.55 -43.69 16.86
CA TYR A 301 -17.31 -43.50 17.60
C TYR A 301 -16.15 -43.20 16.62
N ASP A 302 -15.41 -42.16 16.87
CA ASP A 302 -14.31 -41.70 16.00
C ASP A 302 -12.95 -41.70 16.69
N GLY A 303 -12.79 -42.46 17.78
CA GLY A 303 -11.52 -42.56 18.50
C GLY A 303 -11.12 -41.22 19.22
N GLY A 304 -12.07 -40.28 19.40
CA GLY A 304 -11.79 -39.00 20.01
C GLY A 304 -11.32 -37.92 19.03
N LEU A 305 -11.37 -38.17 17.72
CA LEU A 305 -10.95 -37.22 16.67
C LEU A 305 -11.74 -35.90 16.76
N THR A 306 -13.07 -35.96 16.81
CA THR A 306 -13.92 -34.76 16.92
C THR A 306 -13.62 -33.97 18.19
N ARG A 307 -13.44 -34.66 19.34
CA ARG A 307 -13.05 -33.99 20.59
C ARG A 307 -11.74 -33.23 20.45
N SER A 308 -10.73 -33.83 19.87
CA SER A 308 -9.43 -33.19 19.66
C SER A 308 -9.50 -32.02 18.69
N ARG A 309 -10.33 -32.10 17.63
CA ARG A 309 -10.58 -31.01 16.70
C ARG A 309 -11.28 -29.84 17.36
N VAL A 310 -12.29 -30.11 18.21
CA VAL A 310 -12.97 -29.06 18.98
C VAL A 310 -11.99 -28.37 19.92
N GLN A 311 -11.16 -29.12 20.65
CA GLN A 311 -10.13 -28.52 21.52
C GLN A 311 -9.13 -27.66 20.75
N GLY A 312 -8.70 -28.10 19.55
CA GLY A 312 -7.86 -27.31 18.65
C GLY A 312 -8.56 -25.99 18.24
N ALA A 313 -9.80 -26.09 17.78
CA ALA A 313 -10.56 -24.90 17.36
C ALA A 313 -10.86 -23.93 18.53
N GLU A 314 -11.03 -24.44 19.76
CA GLU A 314 -11.15 -23.61 20.96
C GLU A 314 -9.85 -22.84 21.24
N ALA A 315 -8.70 -23.48 21.13
CA ALA A 315 -7.40 -22.84 21.28
C ALA A 315 -7.12 -21.80 20.18
N ASP A 316 -7.52 -22.08 18.94
CA ASP A 316 -7.41 -21.14 17.81
C ASP A 316 -8.29 -19.91 18.03
N LEU A 317 -9.50 -20.08 18.55
CA LEU A 317 -10.38 -18.97 18.90
C LEU A 317 -9.79 -18.08 20.01
N VAL A 318 -9.20 -18.67 21.06
CA VAL A 318 -8.49 -17.92 22.11
C VAL A 318 -7.33 -17.12 21.49
N THR A 319 -6.57 -17.75 20.61
CA THR A 319 -5.47 -17.10 19.89
C THR A 319 -5.95 -15.92 19.04
N ALA A 320 -7.03 -16.09 18.28
CA ALA A 320 -7.61 -15.02 17.47
C ALA A 320 -8.10 -13.84 18.32
N LYS A 321 -8.73 -14.11 19.47
CA LYS A 321 -9.17 -13.06 20.42
C LYS A 321 -8.00 -12.30 21.04
N ALA A 322 -6.94 -13.00 21.44
CA ALA A 322 -5.73 -12.37 21.97
C ALA A 322 -5.02 -11.49 20.90
N GLN A 323 -4.99 -11.93 19.63
CA GLN A 323 -4.46 -11.14 18.51
C GLN A 323 -5.30 -9.88 18.26
N LEU A 324 -6.63 -9.96 18.33
CA LEU A 324 -7.52 -8.82 18.22
C LEU A 324 -7.24 -7.79 19.32
N GLU A 325 -7.11 -8.21 20.57
CA GLU A 325 -6.79 -7.36 21.70
C GLU A 325 -5.40 -6.69 21.53
N SER A 326 -4.40 -7.47 21.14
CA SER A 326 -3.05 -6.97 20.86
C SER A 326 -3.07 -5.92 19.75
N THR A 327 -3.79 -6.17 18.64
CA THR A 327 -3.95 -5.23 17.54
C THR A 327 -4.62 -3.94 18.00
N SER A 328 -5.70 -4.05 18.78
CA SER A 328 -6.40 -2.89 19.34
C SER A 328 -5.49 -2.04 20.23
N ASN A 329 -4.71 -2.67 21.11
CA ASN A 329 -3.75 -1.98 21.98
C ASN A 329 -2.64 -1.28 21.18
N ASN A 330 -2.13 -1.92 20.14
CA ASN A 330 -1.11 -1.33 19.25
C ASN A 330 -1.67 -0.12 18.49
N ILE A 331 -2.90 -0.19 18.01
CA ILE A 331 -3.59 0.94 17.35
C ILE A 331 -3.72 2.13 18.30
N MET A 332 -4.17 1.90 19.53
CA MET A 332 -4.28 2.98 20.53
C MET A 332 -2.93 3.62 20.83
N LEU A 333 -1.86 2.82 20.91
CA LEU A 333 -0.51 3.31 21.10
C LEU A 333 -0.02 4.11 19.87
N GLU A 334 -0.28 3.62 18.66
CA GLU A 334 0.10 4.29 17.40
C GLU A 334 -0.57 5.67 17.29
N VAL A 335 -1.86 5.76 17.53
CA VAL A 335 -2.62 7.03 17.51
C VAL A 335 -2.06 8.03 18.53
N ARG A 336 -1.81 7.59 19.77
CA ARG A 336 -1.26 8.47 20.80
C ARG A 336 0.13 8.98 20.44
N LYS A 337 1.00 8.10 19.93
CA LYS A 337 2.33 8.49 19.47
C LYS A 337 2.26 9.49 18.30
N ALA A 338 1.42 9.23 17.31
CA ALA A 338 1.25 10.12 16.17
C ALA A 338 0.68 11.48 16.59
N TRP A 339 -0.27 11.51 17.53
CA TRP A 339 -0.84 12.74 18.06
C TRP A 339 0.20 13.61 18.77
N HIS A 340 1.02 13.02 19.66
CA HIS A 340 2.09 13.75 20.34
C HIS A 340 3.19 14.20 19.36
N ALA A 341 3.55 13.36 18.38
CA ALA A 341 4.52 13.74 17.36
C ALA A 341 4.04 14.91 16.48
N LEU A 342 2.74 14.98 16.17
CA LEU A 342 2.18 16.14 15.47
C LEU A 342 2.22 17.40 16.33
N ALA A 343 1.89 17.31 17.62
CA ALA A 343 1.96 18.43 18.53
C ALA A 343 3.40 18.98 18.65
N GLU A 344 4.40 18.10 18.79
CA GLU A 344 5.82 18.46 18.80
C GLU A 344 6.23 19.14 17.49
N ALA A 345 5.88 18.55 16.33
CA ALA A 345 6.24 19.10 15.02
C ALA A 345 5.64 20.48 14.77
N ARG A 346 4.46 20.78 15.31
CA ARG A 346 3.83 22.11 15.23
C ARG A 346 4.63 23.16 16.01
N GLU A 347 5.01 22.84 17.24
CA GLU A 347 5.81 23.75 18.05
C GLU A 347 7.22 23.96 17.44
N ALA A 348 7.82 22.90 16.87
CA ALA A 348 9.08 23.00 16.15
C ALA A 348 8.97 23.89 14.91
N LEU A 349 7.84 23.80 14.16
CA LEU A 349 7.59 24.69 13.02
C LEU A 349 7.48 26.14 13.45
N ASN A 350 6.72 26.46 14.49
CA ASN A 350 6.59 27.82 15.01
C ASN A 350 7.94 28.41 15.44
N ALA A 351 8.75 27.63 16.16
CA ALA A 351 10.08 28.04 16.59
C ALA A 351 11.02 28.27 15.39
N SER A 352 10.97 27.41 14.36
CA SER A 352 11.82 27.54 13.18
C SER A 352 11.45 28.77 12.32
N LEU A 353 10.16 29.10 12.19
CA LEU A 353 9.69 30.31 11.51
C LEU A 353 10.21 31.59 12.18
N GLU A 354 10.18 31.64 13.51
CA GLU A 354 10.73 32.79 14.25
C GLU A 354 12.26 32.88 14.11
N ALA A 355 12.96 31.72 14.17
CA ALA A 355 14.41 31.68 13.98
C ALA A 355 14.80 32.15 12.56
N GLU A 356 14.08 31.73 11.53
CA GLU A 356 14.30 32.17 10.14
C GLU A 356 14.10 33.68 10.00
N ARG A 357 13.03 34.21 10.58
CA ARG A 357 12.77 35.65 10.56
C ARG A 357 13.92 36.45 11.16
N ARG A 358 14.45 36.03 12.30
CA ARG A 358 15.59 36.69 12.96
C ARG A 358 16.90 36.53 12.18
N ALA A 359 17.15 35.35 11.65
CA ALA A 359 18.34 35.12 10.84
C ALA A 359 18.33 35.94 9.55
N ARG A 360 17.16 36.11 8.92
CA ARG A 360 16.97 36.99 7.76
C ARG A 360 17.27 38.43 8.07
N GLU A 361 16.74 38.97 9.19
CA GLU A 361 17.00 40.33 9.63
C GLU A 361 18.50 40.57 9.86
N THR A 362 19.19 39.60 10.50
CA THR A 362 20.64 39.66 10.69
C THR A 362 21.41 39.62 9.37
N TYR A 363 20.96 38.81 8.41
CA TYR A 363 21.58 38.73 7.09
C TYR A 363 21.46 40.06 6.33
N GLU A 364 20.26 40.66 6.28
CA GLU A 364 20.01 41.92 5.59
C GLU A 364 20.87 43.07 6.18
N LEU A 365 21.02 43.12 7.49
CA LEU A 365 21.90 44.10 8.15
C LEU A 365 23.40 43.87 7.84
N ALA A 366 23.85 42.62 7.90
CA ALA A 366 25.25 42.27 7.59
C ALA A 366 25.59 42.52 6.11
N GLU A 367 24.68 42.23 5.18
CA GLU A 367 24.82 42.49 3.76
C GLU A 367 25.00 43.98 3.49
N GLY A 368 24.11 44.84 4.04
CA GLY A 368 24.20 46.30 3.90
C GLY A 368 25.51 46.88 4.48
N ARG A 369 25.96 46.42 5.64
CA ARG A 369 27.25 46.83 6.23
C ARG A 369 28.43 46.40 5.36
N TYR A 370 28.41 45.21 4.80
CA TYR A 370 29.48 44.73 3.91
C TYR A 370 29.52 45.47 2.58
N GLU A 371 28.36 45.77 1.97
CA GLU A 371 28.23 46.59 0.76
C GLU A 371 28.73 48.02 0.99
N ALA A 372 28.49 48.57 2.16
CA ALA A 372 29.02 49.91 2.54
C ALA A 372 30.51 49.88 2.86
N GLY A 373 31.21 48.73 2.82
CA GLY A 373 32.64 48.56 3.12
C GLY A 373 32.99 48.63 4.58
N VAL A 374 32.04 48.75 5.52
CA VAL A 374 32.25 48.84 6.96
C VAL A 374 32.07 47.49 7.71
N GLY A 375 31.49 46.50 7.05
CA GLY A 375 31.35 45.12 7.56
C GLY A 375 32.59 44.23 7.30
N SER A 376 32.76 43.20 8.13
CA SER A 376 33.80 42.19 7.90
C SER A 376 33.26 41.03 7.02
N SER A 377 34.15 40.34 6.31
CA SER A 377 33.75 39.15 5.52
C SER A 377 33.32 37.99 6.41
N LEU A 378 33.79 37.94 7.66
CA LEU A 378 33.37 36.95 8.63
C LEU A 378 31.91 37.19 9.05
N GLU A 379 31.55 38.45 9.37
CA GLU A 379 30.19 38.84 9.77
C GLU A 379 29.17 38.46 8.70
N ILE A 380 29.42 38.79 7.43
CA ILE A 380 28.49 38.44 6.33
C ILE A 380 28.51 36.93 6.04
N SER A 381 29.65 36.22 6.16
CA SER A 381 29.69 34.75 6.00
C SER A 381 28.84 34.04 7.02
N ASP A 382 28.99 34.43 8.30
CA ASP A 382 28.22 33.84 9.39
C ASP A 382 26.72 34.12 9.26
N ALA A 383 26.37 35.34 8.82
CA ALA A 383 24.97 35.71 8.59
C ALA A 383 24.33 34.93 7.42
N VAL A 384 25.04 34.75 6.29
CA VAL A 384 24.59 33.93 5.15
C VAL A 384 24.37 32.48 5.57
N GLU A 385 25.34 31.90 6.30
CA GLU A 385 25.26 30.53 6.77
C GLU A 385 24.11 30.32 7.77
N SER A 386 23.95 31.25 8.73
CA SER A 386 22.88 31.22 9.71
C SER A 386 21.51 31.33 9.04
N TYR A 387 21.35 32.22 8.06
CA TYR A 387 20.08 32.37 7.33
C TYR A 387 19.75 31.15 6.46
N ALA A 388 20.72 30.63 5.69
CA ALA A 388 20.51 29.43 4.88
C ALA A 388 20.18 28.20 5.75
N SER A 389 20.83 28.08 6.93
CA SER A 389 20.53 27.02 7.90
C SER A 389 19.11 27.18 8.46
N ALA A 390 18.72 28.40 8.85
CA ALA A 390 17.38 28.67 9.36
C ALA A 390 16.29 28.39 8.30
N GLN A 391 16.49 28.80 7.06
CA GLN A 391 15.58 28.44 5.94
C GLN A 391 15.45 26.93 5.76
N THR A 392 16.58 26.22 5.78
CA THR A 392 16.58 24.75 5.66
C THR A 392 15.80 24.12 6.82
N ASN A 393 16.00 24.59 8.05
CA ASN A 393 15.29 24.09 9.22
C ASN A 393 13.78 24.37 9.15
N THR A 394 13.36 25.55 8.67
CA THR A 394 11.92 25.86 8.45
C THR A 394 11.30 24.93 7.43
N ILE A 395 11.99 24.67 6.31
CA ILE A 395 11.53 23.72 5.30
C ILE A 395 11.40 22.31 5.91
N LEU A 396 12.39 21.86 6.65
CA LEU A 396 12.34 20.56 7.33
C LEU A 396 11.16 20.48 8.28
N SER A 397 10.99 21.46 9.17
CA SER A 397 9.92 21.47 10.17
C SER A 397 8.53 21.54 9.51
N LEU A 398 8.37 22.28 8.41
CA LEU A 398 7.11 22.37 7.66
C LEU A 398 6.70 21.01 7.09
N TYR A 399 7.62 20.36 6.39
CA TYR A 399 7.31 19.04 5.79
C TYR A 399 7.25 17.93 6.83
N GLU A 400 7.98 18.04 7.94
CA GLU A 400 7.82 17.13 9.08
C GLU A 400 6.43 17.28 9.70
N CYS A 401 5.95 18.47 9.90
CA CYS A 401 4.60 18.71 10.40
C CYS A 401 3.52 18.10 9.48
N LYS A 402 3.67 18.23 8.15
CA LYS A 402 2.79 17.57 7.17
C LYS A 402 2.88 16.04 7.24
N ALA A 403 4.08 15.50 7.37
CA ALA A 403 4.28 14.06 7.50
C ALA A 403 3.66 13.53 8.81
N LYS A 404 3.82 14.24 9.94
CA LYS A 404 3.20 13.83 11.22
C LYS A 404 1.67 13.94 11.20
N ARG A 405 1.12 14.92 10.46
CA ARG A 405 -0.32 14.97 10.21
C ARG A 405 -0.79 13.76 9.42
N LEU A 406 -0.09 13.40 8.34
CA LEU A 406 -0.38 12.20 7.55
C LEU A 406 -0.27 10.91 8.39
N ASP A 407 0.75 10.81 9.25
CA ASP A 407 0.92 9.69 10.17
C ASP A 407 -0.29 9.56 11.10
N LEU A 408 -0.82 10.66 11.62
CA LEU A 408 -2.00 10.65 12.48
C LEU A 408 -3.28 10.34 11.69
N GLU A 409 -3.47 10.90 10.49
CA GLU A 409 -4.59 10.56 9.60
C GLU A 409 -4.60 9.06 9.28
N LYS A 410 -3.45 8.48 8.94
CA LYS A 410 -3.28 7.05 8.72
C LYS A 410 -3.57 6.23 9.98
N ALA A 411 -3.09 6.67 11.14
CA ALA A 411 -3.33 5.98 12.41
C ALA A 411 -4.82 5.96 12.80
N MET A 412 -5.59 6.98 12.40
CA MET A 412 -7.04 7.02 12.59
C MET A 412 -7.82 6.16 11.60
N GLY A 413 -7.21 5.76 10.49
CA GLY A 413 -7.83 4.96 9.43
C GLY A 413 -8.76 5.74 8.50
N GLY A 414 -8.98 5.21 7.30
CA GLY A 414 -9.90 5.77 6.31
C GLY A 414 -9.33 7.02 5.64
N LEU A 415 -8.12 6.92 5.06
CA LEU A 415 -7.56 7.99 4.24
C LEU A 415 -8.45 8.26 3.02
N GLU A 416 -8.86 9.53 2.84
CA GLU A 416 -9.57 9.99 1.67
C GLU A 416 -8.62 10.13 0.47
N GLU A 417 -9.16 9.93 -0.74
CA GLU A 417 -8.42 9.99 -2.02
C GLU A 417 -7.92 11.41 -2.35
#